data_2f08459a9577e0d1b6d6cd39b22b7745
#
_entry.id   2f08459a9577e0d1b6d6cd39b22b7745
#
_cell.length_a   1.000
_cell.length_b   1.000
_cell.length_c   1.000
_cell.angle_alpha   90.00
_cell.angle_beta   90.00
_cell.angle_gamma   90.00
#
_symmetry.space_group_name_H-M   'P 1'
#
loop_
_entity.id
_entity.type
_entity.pdbx_description
1 polymer ?
#
loop_
_entity_poly.entity_id
_entity_poly.type
_entity_poly.pdbx_seq_one_letter_code
_entity_poly.pdbx_strand_id
1 'polypeptide(L)'
;MFEINDIIKSTNLKRQITPQNDSGRLLDSDKYDEVFMEDVNSPTNETKEKRPAGEKKVLQEYECYDKLGYSFSRFKKWRIITIIFIVQLSMNFNGSVYPHALSLISKDFKVSKPKATVSQMVFKIAYGFGCEFWAPWSEEYGRWPIMQLSLFLVNIWQILGGLAPNFGTIVVARFLGGISQAGGSVTLGVTADMWDEYNHGYAVAYVVLASVAGAVIGPVFGGLMEEHLSWHWNFWIQLIFGGVTQLLHFFLVPETRSTILVDREARSLRKSGKDTTVYGPDEVKSSLSLKELLEIWARPFYMFLREPIVLCLSLLSGFADHFIFICNQSYGPIYKQWGFSTTACGLIFISYVVSYAIAYPLHVIDIFYQKKYMVKHKYDERAPERRLLLLLYLAPLLVIGLFGFAWTSMGPDYTPWIAPTIFNVLIGIANYSIYMATIDYMVAAYGPYSSSATGGNGLARDVLGGVASMYANPLYDNIGGKFHFQWASTLLGCLAIIAVFPIYIFYWKGPLIRRKSKFAQAIQASFEDQQEHLHRAENDSTRKA
;
A
#
# COMPACT_ATOMS: atom_id res chain seq x y z
N MET A 1 -11.04 -27.06 -6.63
CA MET A 1 -11.46 -26.95 -8.04
C MET A 1 -12.85 -26.31 -8.20
N PHE A 2 -13.73 -26.39 -7.19
CA PHE A 2 -15.08 -25.77 -7.21
C PHE A 2 -15.08 -24.25 -6.93
N GLU A 3 -14.14 -23.73 -6.14
CA GLU A 3 -14.12 -22.31 -5.74
C GLU A 3 -13.67 -21.32 -6.84
N ILE A 4 -12.89 -21.77 -7.82
CA ILE A 4 -12.43 -20.90 -8.91
C ILE A 4 -13.59 -20.46 -9.81
N ASN A 5 -14.56 -21.34 -10.05
CA ASN A 5 -15.72 -21.04 -10.88
C ASN A 5 -16.71 -20.07 -10.21
N ASP A 6 -16.83 -20.09 -8.89
CA ASP A 6 -17.73 -19.18 -8.17
C ASP A 6 -17.12 -17.77 -8.02
N ILE A 7 -15.80 -17.68 -7.84
CA ILE A 7 -15.08 -16.40 -7.88
C ILE A 7 -15.11 -15.81 -9.29
N ILE A 8 -14.95 -16.63 -10.33
CA ILE A 8 -15.06 -16.20 -11.73
C ILE A 8 -16.48 -15.69 -12.03
N LYS A 9 -17.52 -16.35 -11.55
CA LYS A 9 -18.92 -15.89 -11.72
C LYS A 9 -19.20 -14.57 -11.01
N SER A 10 -18.73 -14.37 -9.79
CA SER A 10 -18.91 -13.09 -9.07
C SER A 10 -18.13 -11.95 -9.70
N THR A 11 -16.96 -12.21 -10.27
CA THR A 11 -16.13 -11.24 -10.98
C THR A 11 -16.70 -10.89 -12.36
N ASN A 12 -17.29 -11.87 -13.05
CA ASN A 12 -17.89 -11.69 -14.37
C ASN A 12 -19.19 -10.87 -14.32
N LEU A 13 -20.00 -10.97 -13.27
CA LEU A 13 -21.21 -10.14 -13.13
C LEU A 13 -20.87 -8.64 -12.96
N LYS A 14 -19.74 -8.30 -12.33
CA LYS A 14 -19.29 -6.91 -12.19
C LYS A 14 -18.82 -6.27 -13.51
N ARG A 15 -18.57 -7.06 -14.56
CA ARG A 15 -18.00 -6.59 -15.85
C ARG A 15 -19.00 -6.45 -17.00
N GLN A 16 -20.23 -6.93 -16.84
CA GLN A 16 -21.21 -6.96 -17.96
C GLN A 16 -21.90 -5.63 -18.27
N ILE A 17 -21.68 -4.54 -17.53
CA ILE A 17 -22.48 -3.33 -17.71
C ILE A 17 -21.58 -2.11 -17.97
N THR A 18 -21.36 -1.78 -19.22
CA THR A 18 -20.96 -0.43 -19.65
C THR A 18 -21.72 -0.04 -20.91
N PRO A 19 -22.76 0.80 -20.83
CA PRO A 19 -23.49 1.28 -21.99
C PRO A 19 -22.69 2.37 -22.72
N GLN A 20 -22.66 2.28 -24.06
CA GLN A 20 -22.27 3.37 -24.94
C GLN A 20 -23.53 4.04 -25.51
N ASN A 21 -23.51 5.37 -25.58
CA ASN A 21 -24.53 6.14 -26.26
C ASN A 21 -24.22 6.17 -27.77
N ASP A 22 -25.25 6.16 -28.63
CA ASP A 22 -25.17 6.07 -30.09
C ASP A 22 -24.33 7.16 -30.79
N SER A 23 -23.82 8.16 -30.07
CA SER A 23 -23.02 9.26 -30.60
C SER A 23 -21.52 9.23 -30.29
N GLY A 24 -21.00 8.18 -29.64
CA GLY A 24 -19.54 8.03 -29.39
C GLY A 24 -18.91 9.06 -28.44
N ARG A 25 -19.71 9.88 -27.75
CA ARG A 25 -19.21 10.84 -26.74
C ARG A 25 -19.18 10.22 -25.36
N LEU A 26 -18.07 10.44 -24.66
CA LEU A 26 -17.91 10.09 -23.23
C LEU A 26 -18.98 10.84 -22.42
N LEU A 27 -19.81 10.11 -21.71
CA LEU A 27 -20.73 10.66 -20.72
C LEU A 27 -19.93 11.19 -19.52
N ASP A 28 -20.38 12.32 -18.98
CA ASP A 28 -19.84 12.91 -17.77
C ASP A 28 -20.05 11.94 -16.60
N SER A 29 -19.12 11.90 -15.64
CA SER A 29 -19.11 10.92 -14.54
C SER A 29 -20.43 10.87 -13.75
N ASP A 30 -21.17 11.98 -13.71
CA ASP A 30 -22.43 12.08 -13.00
C ASP A 30 -23.60 11.42 -13.77
N LYS A 31 -23.48 11.32 -15.11
CA LYS A 31 -24.42 10.57 -15.95
C LYS A 31 -24.16 9.06 -15.97
N TYR A 32 -22.93 8.63 -15.64
CA TYR A 32 -22.63 7.18 -15.52
C TYR A 32 -23.39 6.53 -14.37
N ASP A 33 -23.54 7.25 -13.26
CA ASP A 33 -24.28 6.74 -12.10
C ASP A 33 -25.80 6.67 -12.39
N GLU A 34 -26.36 7.61 -13.20
CA GLU A 34 -27.78 7.60 -13.60
C GLU A 34 -28.10 6.48 -14.60
N VAL A 35 -27.28 6.30 -15.63
CA VAL A 35 -27.48 5.26 -16.65
C VAL A 35 -27.30 3.86 -16.06
N PHE A 36 -26.36 3.69 -15.10
CA PHE A 36 -26.18 2.44 -14.39
C PHE A 36 -27.40 2.06 -13.52
N MET A 37 -28.07 3.06 -12.94
CA MET A 37 -29.25 2.87 -12.11
C MET A 37 -30.52 2.58 -12.94
N GLU A 38 -30.61 3.06 -14.18
CA GLU A 38 -31.73 2.73 -15.08
C GLU A 38 -31.66 1.29 -15.60
N ASP A 39 -30.47 0.78 -15.96
CA ASP A 39 -30.31 -0.60 -16.44
C ASP A 39 -30.45 -1.65 -15.31
N VAL A 40 -30.10 -1.31 -14.08
CA VAL A 40 -30.30 -2.18 -12.91
C VAL A 40 -31.79 -2.30 -12.54
N ASN A 41 -32.60 -1.27 -12.86
CA ASN A 41 -34.03 -1.25 -12.57
C ASN A 41 -34.92 -1.80 -13.70
N SER A 42 -34.36 -2.20 -14.85
CA SER A 42 -35.13 -2.88 -15.87
C SER A 42 -35.50 -4.30 -15.39
N PRO A 43 -36.78 -4.68 -15.33
CA PRO A 43 -37.16 -6.00 -14.89
C PRO A 43 -36.78 -7.01 -15.97
N THR A 44 -35.60 -7.62 -15.81
CA THR A 44 -35.32 -8.89 -16.49
C THR A 44 -36.38 -9.89 -16.01
N ASN A 45 -37.23 -10.34 -16.91
CA ASN A 45 -38.17 -11.44 -16.69
C ASN A 45 -37.41 -12.75 -16.40
N GLU A 46 -36.77 -12.82 -15.24
CA GLU A 46 -36.37 -14.10 -14.69
C GLU A 46 -37.60 -14.80 -14.16
N THR A 47 -37.98 -15.84 -14.84
CA THR A 47 -38.97 -16.83 -14.39
C THR A 47 -38.72 -17.14 -12.93
N LYS A 48 -39.70 -16.82 -12.07
CA LYS A 48 -39.72 -17.24 -10.66
C LYS A 48 -39.75 -18.76 -10.62
N GLU A 49 -38.59 -19.41 -10.68
CA GLU A 49 -38.50 -20.81 -10.29
C GLU A 49 -38.91 -20.94 -8.83
N LYS A 50 -40.00 -21.67 -8.60
CA LYS A 50 -40.44 -22.05 -7.25
C LYS A 50 -39.37 -22.99 -6.67
N ARG A 51 -38.46 -22.44 -5.87
CA ARG A 51 -37.51 -23.25 -5.11
C ARG A 51 -38.24 -24.05 -4.03
N PRO A 52 -37.75 -25.26 -3.69
CA PRO A 52 -38.33 -26.06 -2.61
C PRO A 52 -38.29 -25.27 -1.28
N ALA A 53 -39.36 -25.39 -0.49
CA ALA A 53 -39.44 -24.74 0.82
C ALA A 53 -38.36 -25.32 1.75
N GLY A 54 -37.36 -24.45 2.13
CA GLY A 54 -36.29 -24.83 3.05
C GLY A 54 -34.87 -24.55 2.54
N GLU A 55 -34.69 -24.18 1.26
CA GLU A 55 -33.36 -23.85 0.72
C GLU A 55 -32.95 -22.43 1.15
N LYS A 56 -31.74 -22.28 1.78
CA LYS A 56 -31.19 -21.01 2.21
C LYS A 56 -30.85 -20.16 0.98
N LYS A 57 -31.46 -19.00 0.84
CA LYS A 57 -31.11 -18.01 -0.20
C LYS A 57 -29.88 -17.22 0.26
N VAL A 58 -28.78 -17.27 -0.49
CA VAL A 58 -27.62 -16.40 -0.25
C VAL A 58 -27.88 -15.04 -0.90
N LEU A 59 -27.87 -13.96 -0.08
CA LEU A 59 -28.02 -12.58 -0.55
C LEU A 59 -26.80 -12.22 -1.40
N GLN A 60 -27.05 -11.70 -2.59
CA GLN A 60 -25.99 -11.27 -3.51
C GLN A 60 -25.71 -9.77 -3.35
N GLU A 61 -24.48 -9.34 -3.68
CA GLU A 61 -24.07 -7.94 -3.58
C GLU A 61 -24.97 -6.99 -4.38
N TYR A 62 -25.45 -7.39 -5.56
CA TYR A 62 -26.33 -6.58 -6.41
C TYR A 62 -27.74 -6.40 -5.80
N GLU A 63 -28.23 -7.29 -4.95
CA GLU A 63 -29.53 -7.19 -4.29
C GLU A 63 -29.53 -6.13 -3.14
N CYS A 64 -28.36 -5.72 -2.66
CA CYS A 64 -28.19 -4.74 -1.60
C CYS A 64 -27.11 -3.69 -1.91
N TYR A 65 -26.90 -3.39 -3.20
CA TYR A 65 -25.86 -2.49 -3.69
C TYR A 65 -25.84 -1.13 -3.01
N ASP A 66 -27.02 -0.57 -2.70
CA ASP A 66 -27.21 0.72 -1.99
C ASP A 66 -26.60 0.75 -0.58
N LYS A 67 -26.32 -0.41 0.03
CA LYS A 67 -25.69 -0.54 1.35
C LYS A 67 -24.17 -0.71 1.30
N LEU A 68 -23.61 -1.00 0.13
CA LEU A 68 -22.19 -1.32 -0.03
C LEU A 68 -21.31 -0.06 -0.11
N GLY A 69 -20.02 -0.23 0.12
CA GLY A 69 -19.03 0.85 0.02
C GLY A 69 -18.99 1.52 -1.35
N TYR A 70 -19.27 0.77 -2.41
CA TYR A 70 -19.33 1.28 -3.79
C TYR A 70 -20.42 2.34 -4.00
N SER A 71 -21.54 2.26 -3.30
CA SER A 71 -22.66 3.20 -3.40
C SER A 71 -22.48 4.48 -2.57
N PHE A 72 -21.44 4.58 -1.75
CA PHE A 72 -21.22 5.77 -0.94
C PHE A 72 -21.01 7.02 -1.81
N SER A 73 -21.61 8.14 -1.41
CA SER A 73 -21.43 9.42 -2.07
C SER A 73 -19.93 9.79 -2.16
N ARG A 74 -19.54 10.55 -3.19
CA ARG A 74 -18.14 11.00 -3.38
C ARG A 74 -17.58 11.67 -2.13
N PHE A 75 -18.37 12.55 -1.50
CA PHE A 75 -17.95 13.22 -0.27
C PHE A 75 -17.67 12.21 0.86
N LYS A 76 -18.55 11.20 1.05
CA LYS A 76 -18.37 10.17 2.07
C LYS A 76 -17.13 9.33 1.79
N LYS A 77 -16.90 8.92 0.52
CA LYS A 77 -15.69 8.18 0.11
C LYS A 77 -14.41 8.97 0.42
N TRP A 78 -14.34 10.25 0.01
CA TRP A 78 -13.18 11.09 0.27
C TRP A 78 -12.97 11.40 1.75
N ARG A 79 -14.04 11.56 2.54
CA ARG A 79 -13.94 11.69 3.98
C ARG A 79 -13.31 10.45 4.61
N ILE A 80 -13.79 9.26 4.25
CA ILE A 80 -13.26 7.99 4.78
C ILE A 80 -11.77 7.87 4.41
N ILE A 81 -11.42 8.06 3.14
CA ILE A 81 -10.03 7.89 2.70
C ILE A 81 -9.10 8.94 3.31
N THR A 82 -9.58 10.14 3.66
CA THR A 82 -8.79 11.14 4.38
C THR A 82 -8.50 10.70 5.81
N ILE A 83 -9.43 10.03 6.48
CA ILE A 83 -9.14 9.44 7.80
C ILE A 83 -8.15 8.27 7.65
N ILE A 84 -8.31 7.44 6.62
CA ILE A 84 -7.36 6.37 6.30
C ILE A 84 -5.97 6.93 5.97
N PHE A 85 -5.89 8.09 5.29
CA PHE A 85 -4.65 8.85 5.09
C PHE A 85 -3.98 9.21 6.43
N ILE A 86 -4.74 9.73 7.39
CA ILE A 86 -4.22 10.08 8.73
C ILE A 86 -3.74 8.82 9.46
N VAL A 87 -4.48 7.70 9.36
CA VAL A 87 -4.06 6.40 9.92
C VAL A 87 -2.70 5.99 9.35
N GLN A 88 -2.56 6.01 8.03
CA GLN A 88 -1.35 5.60 7.33
C GLN A 88 -0.17 6.52 7.64
N LEU A 89 -0.44 7.83 7.73
CA LEU A 89 0.53 8.85 8.15
C LEU A 89 1.05 8.58 9.57
N SER A 90 0.15 8.36 10.53
CA SER A 90 0.48 8.08 11.94
C SER A 90 1.31 6.81 12.08
N MET A 91 0.94 5.75 11.37
CA MET A 91 1.66 4.48 11.42
C MET A 91 3.08 4.60 10.87
N ASN A 92 3.29 5.26 9.73
CA ASN A 92 4.63 5.44 9.17
C ASN A 92 5.47 6.45 9.95
N PHE A 93 4.85 7.47 10.55
CA PHE A 93 5.50 8.40 11.48
C PHE A 93 6.13 7.67 12.67
N ASN A 94 5.42 6.72 13.30
CA ASN A 94 5.94 5.92 14.41
C ASN A 94 7.24 5.17 14.09
N GLY A 95 7.32 4.62 12.86
CA GLY A 95 8.52 3.92 12.40
C GLY A 95 9.71 4.82 12.16
N SER A 96 9.47 6.06 11.73
CA SER A 96 10.50 7.00 11.25
C SER A 96 10.96 8.02 12.28
N VAL A 97 10.17 8.33 13.30
CA VAL A 97 10.55 9.24 14.38
C VAL A 97 11.54 8.60 15.35
N TYR A 98 11.43 7.30 15.57
CA TYR A 98 12.17 6.56 16.60
C TYR A 98 13.70 6.53 16.41
N PRO A 99 14.30 6.48 15.20
CA PRO A 99 15.77 6.54 15.03
C PRO A 99 16.44 7.69 15.75
N HIS A 100 15.77 8.83 15.90
CA HIS A 100 16.27 10.00 16.63
C HIS A 100 16.33 9.80 18.16
N ALA A 101 15.62 8.82 18.72
CA ALA A 101 15.71 8.45 20.11
C ALA A 101 16.94 7.58 20.43
N LEU A 102 17.54 6.92 19.43
CA LEU A 102 18.57 5.89 19.63
C LEU A 102 19.81 6.40 20.36
N SER A 103 20.26 7.62 20.05
CA SER A 103 21.41 8.25 20.72
C SER A 103 21.16 8.47 22.21
N LEU A 104 19.97 8.92 22.56
CA LEU A 104 19.55 9.18 23.94
C LEU A 104 19.34 7.87 24.72
N ILE A 105 18.68 6.89 24.11
CA ILE A 105 18.45 5.54 24.66
C ILE A 105 19.80 4.86 24.95
N SER A 106 20.75 4.95 23.99
CA SER A 106 22.09 4.38 24.14
C SER A 106 22.81 4.93 25.38
N LYS A 107 22.70 6.24 25.64
CA LYS A 107 23.30 6.91 26.80
C LYS A 107 22.59 6.53 28.10
N ASP A 108 21.29 6.55 28.15
CA ASP A 108 20.46 6.34 29.33
C ASP A 108 20.60 4.91 29.87
N PHE A 109 20.47 3.93 28.97
CA PHE A 109 20.59 2.51 29.35
C PHE A 109 22.02 1.97 29.26
N LYS A 110 23.02 2.81 28.96
CA LYS A 110 24.45 2.42 28.85
C LYS A 110 24.68 1.23 27.92
N VAL A 111 23.94 1.18 26.81
CA VAL A 111 24.09 0.19 25.73
C VAL A 111 24.82 0.79 24.53
N SER A 112 25.54 -0.04 23.77
CA SER A 112 26.19 0.44 22.55
C SER A 112 25.16 0.91 21.50
N LYS A 113 25.52 1.87 20.65
CA LYS A 113 24.63 2.35 19.57
C LYS A 113 24.12 1.22 18.69
N PRO A 114 24.96 0.27 18.19
CA PRO A 114 24.46 -0.87 17.41
C PRO A 114 23.43 -1.71 18.19
N LYS A 115 23.62 -1.91 19.51
CA LYS A 115 22.64 -2.61 20.33
C LYS A 115 21.31 -1.84 20.45
N ALA A 116 21.37 -0.51 20.60
CA ALA A 116 20.16 0.32 20.60
C ALA A 116 19.41 0.22 19.27
N THR A 117 20.11 0.19 18.13
CA THR A 117 19.54 0.08 16.78
C THR A 117 18.77 -1.24 16.56
N VAL A 118 19.08 -2.32 17.31
CA VAL A 118 18.32 -3.58 17.24
C VAL A 118 16.83 -3.35 17.48
N SER A 119 16.46 -2.44 18.38
CA SER A 119 15.04 -2.13 18.63
C SER A 119 14.31 -1.54 17.41
N GLN A 120 15.00 -0.77 16.57
CA GLN A 120 14.47 -0.26 15.31
C GLN A 120 14.36 -1.38 14.26
N MET A 121 15.39 -2.21 14.13
CA MET A 121 15.38 -3.36 13.21
C MET A 121 14.24 -4.32 13.55
N VAL A 122 14.13 -4.71 14.81
CA VAL A 122 13.10 -5.65 15.29
C VAL A 122 11.69 -5.11 15.01
N PHE A 123 11.46 -3.81 15.22
CA PHE A 123 10.19 -3.18 14.90
C PHE A 123 9.84 -3.31 13.40
N LYS A 124 10.78 -2.98 12.53
CA LYS A 124 10.56 -3.01 11.07
C LYS A 124 10.36 -4.44 10.55
N ILE A 125 11.15 -5.38 11.02
CA ILE A 125 10.99 -6.80 10.66
C ILE A 125 9.63 -7.31 11.15
N ALA A 126 9.26 -7.02 12.39
CA ALA A 126 7.97 -7.40 12.96
C ALA A 126 6.79 -6.77 12.20
N TYR A 127 6.95 -5.53 11.73
CA TYR A 127 5.96 -4.86 10.88
C TYR A 127 5.77 -5.61 9.55
N GLY A 128 6.86 -5.98 8.86
CA GLY A 128 6.78 -6.70 7.59
C GLY A 128 6.03 -8.04 7.72
N PHE A 129 6.34 -8.85 8.73
CA PHE A 129 5.62 -10.09 8.98
C PHE A 129 4.18 -9.86 9.45
N GLY A 130 3.96 -8.81 10.24
CA GLY A 130 2.64 -8.45 10.74
C GLY A 130 1.64 -8.07 9.63
N CYS A 131 2.10 -7.48 8.51
CA CYS A 131 1.25 -7.16 7.37
C CYS A 131 0.52 -8.40 6.84
N GLU A 132 1.21 -9.52 6.77
CA GLU A 132 0.64 -10.79 6.32
C GLU A 132 -0.33 -11.40 7.34
N PHE A 133 -0.16 -11.07 8.61
CA PHE A 133 -1.06 -11.52 9.67
C PHE A 133 -2.40 -10.76 9.64
N TRP A 134 -2.39 -9.43 9.50
CA TRP A 134 -3.60 -8.61 9.62
C TRP A 134 -4.50 -8.65 8.37
N ALA A 135 -3.94 -8.84 7.18
CA ALA A 135 -4.68 -8.77 5.93
C ALA A 135 -5.81 -9.82 5.86
N PRO A 136 -5.58 -11.13 6.08
CA PRO A 136 -6.65 -12.14 6.05
C PRO A 136 -7.74 -11.91 7.11
N TRP A 137 -7.32 -11.52 8.32
CA TRP A 137 -8.27 -11.24 9.39
C TRP A 137 -9.20 -10.07 9.05
N SER A 138 -8.68 -9.07 8.34
CA SER A 138 -9.51 -7.93 7.92
C SER A 138 -10.51 -8.29 6.81
N GLU A 139 -10.25 -9.34 6.05
CA GLU A 139 -11.17 -9.87 5.04
C GLU A 139 -12.30 -10.68 5.66
N GLU A 140 -12.02 -11.40 6.73
CA GLU A 140 -12.97 -12.29 7.41
C GLU A 140 -13.83 -11.55 8.44
N TYR A 141 -13.20 -10.73 9.28
CA TYR A 141 -13.89 -10.03 10.39
C TYR A 141 -14.33 -8.60 10.05
N GLY A 142 -13.89 -8.08 8.91
CA GLY A 142 -14.17 -6.71 8.48
C GLY A 142 -13.00 -5.76 8.68
N ARG A 143 -13.01 -4.68 7.91
CA ARG A 143 -11.93 -3.68 7.91
C ARG A 143 -11.90 -2.85 9.19
N TRP A 144 -13.09 -2.43 9.63
CA TRP A 144 -13.23 -1.54 10.77
C TRP A 144 -12.75 -2.14 12.10
N PRO A 145 -13.18 -3.35 12.54
CA PRO A 145 -12.78 -3.88 13.84
C PRO A 145 -11.30 -4.23 13.88
N ILE A 146 -10.75 -4.76 12.79
CA ILE A 146 -9.33 -5.12 12.70
C ILE A 146 -8.43 -3.88 12.76
N MET A 147 -8.80 -2.80 12.05
CA MET A 147 -8.07 -1.53 12.13
C MET A 147 -8.14 -0.92 13.53
N GLN A 148 -9.31 -0.98 14.20
CA GLN A 148 -9.46 -0.51 15.57
C GLN A 148 -8.60 -1.29 16.55
N LEU A 149 -8.56 -2.62 16.43
CA LEU A 149 -7.72 -3.46 17.27
C LEU A 149 -6.24 -3.17 17.06
N SER A 150 -5.81 -3.02 15.80
CA SER A 150 -4.44 -2.64 15.45
C SER A 150 -4.02 -1.31 16.09
N LEU A 151 -4.83 -0.25 15.90
CA LEU A 151 -4.57 1.08 16.48
C LEU A 151 -4.53 1.05 18.01
N PHE A 152 -5.46 0.32 18.64
CA PHE A 152 -5.50 0.16 20.08
C PHE A 152 -4.24 -0.52 20.63
N LEU A 153 -3.82 -1.61 20.02
CA LEU A 153 -2.60 -2.32 20.42
C LEU A 153 -1.35 -1.45 20.23
N VAL A 154 -1.25 -0.72 19.10
CA VAL A 154 -0.14 0.23 18.89
C VAL A 154 -0.06 1.21 20.06
N ASN A 155 -1.17 1.82 20.47
CA ASN A 155 -1.21 2.79 21.55
C ASN A 155 -0.77 2.17 22.90
N ILE A 156 -1.19 0.93 23.19
CA ILE A 156 -0.73 0.20 24.41
C ILE A 156 0.79 0.03 24.40
N TRP A 157 1.37 -0.37 23.27
CA TRP A 157 2.82 -0.58 23.21
C TRP A 157 3.61 0.72 23.24
N GLN A 158 3.03 1.87 22.86
CA GLN A 158 3.64 3.18 23.09
C GLN A 158 3.72 3.50 24.60
N ILE A 159 2.69 3.17 25.38
CA ILE A 159 2.72 3.36 26.84
C ILE A 159 3.83 2.50 27.45
N LEU A 160 3.90 1.22 27.05
CA LEU A 160 4.94 0.31 27.55
C LEU A 160 6.34 0.80 27.19
N GLY A 161 6.54 1.29 25.97
CA GLY A 161 7.81 1.87 25.50
C GLY A 161 8.19 3.15 26.22
N GLY A 162 7.21 4.06 26.43
CA GLY A 162 7.42 5.33 27.14
C GLY A 162 7.70 5.18 28.63
N LEU A 163 7.25 4.11 29.25
CA LEU A 163 7.49 3.80 30.68
C LEU A 163 8.57 2.71 30.89
N ALA A 164 9.36 2.38 29.88
CA ALA A 164 10.28 1.26 29.90
C ALA A 164 11.37 1.41 31.00
N PRO A 165 11.47 0.50 31.99
CA PRO A 165 12.47 0.55 33.02
C PRO A 165 13.86 0.05 32.59
N ASN A 166 13.94 -0.65 31.47
CA ASN A 166 15.16 -1.19 30.89
C ASN A 166 15.08 -1.31 29.38
N PHE A 167 16.22 -1.49 28.71
CA PHE A 167 16.31 -1.60 27.25
C PHE A 167 15.54 -2.81 26.70
N GLY A 168 15.48 -3.94 27.44
CA GLY A 168 14.73 -5.12 27.01
C GLY A 168 13.22 -4.84 26.85
N THR A 169 12.64 -4.05 27.77
CA THR A 169 11.23 -3.61 27.66
C THR A 169 11.00 -2.78 26.40
N ILE A 170 11.95 -1.90 26.03
CA ILE A 170 11.85 -1.14 24.77
C ILE A 170 11.83 -2.09 23.56
N VAL A 171 12.73 -3.09 23.53
CA VAL A 171 12.78 -4.06 22.42
C VAL A 171 11.45 -4.83 22.29
N VAL A 172 10.88 -5.29 23.41
CA VAL A 172 9.59 -5.99 23.43
C VAL A 172 8.46 -5.05 22.96
N ALA A 173 8.41 -3.82 23.48
CA ALA A 173 7.41 -2.83 23.07
C ALA A 173 7.51 -2.51 21.57
N ARG A 174 8.72 -2.42 21.03
CA ARG A 174 8.97 -2.19 19.61
C ARG A 174 8.59 -3.40 18.75
N PHE A 175 8.90 -4.63 19.17
CA PHE A 175 8.49 -5.85 18.49
C PHE A 175 6.97 -5.96 18.39
N LEU A 176 6.29 -5.89 19.52
CA LEU A 176 4.82 -5.99 19.57
C LEU A 176 4.15 -4.79 18.90
N GLY A 177 4.72 -3.60 19.04
CA GLY A 177 4.30 -2.39 18.33
C GLY A 177 4.41 -2.54 16.82
N GLY A 178 5.48 -3.15 16.31
CA GLY A 178 5.68 -3.43 14.88
C GLY A 178 4.62 -4.37 14.33
N ILE A 179 4.39 -5.52 14.96
CA ILE A 179 3.32 -6.45 14.57
C ILE A 179 1.96 -5.75 14.57
N SER A 180 1.66 -4.99 15.64
CA SER A 180 0.38 -4.32 15.77
C SER A 180 0.16 -3.24 14.72
N GLN A 181 1.20 -2.45 14.41
CA GLN A 181 1.16 -1.38 13.41
C GLN A 181 0.92 -1.88 12.00
N ALA A 182 1.26 -3.11 11.72
CA ALA A 182 1.09 -3.74 10.42
C ALA A 182 -0.37 -3.81 9.94
N GLY A 183 -1.35 -3.59 10.82
CA GLY A 183 -2.75 -3.34 10.44
C GLY A 183 -2.91 -2.17 9.46
N GLY A 184 -1.90 -1.30 9.29
CA GLY A 184 -1.85 -0.29 8.22
C GLY A 184 -1.95 -0.88 6.80
N SER A 185 -1.57 -2.13 6.57
CA SER A 185 -1.74 -2.82 5.29
C SER A 185 -3.21 -2.94 4.88
N VAL A 186 -4.15 -2.97 5.83
CA VAL A 186 -5.60 -3.01 5.60
C VAL A 186 -6.11 -1.78 4.87
N THR A 187 -5.39 -0.65 4.92
CA THR A 187 -5.79 0.62 4.28
C THR A 187 -6.00 0.51 2.77
N LEU A 188 -5.17 -0.27 2.08
CA LEU A 188 -5.35 -0.55 0.65
C LEU A 188 -6.61 -1.38 0.38
N GLY A 189 -6.96 -2.32 1.27
CA GLY A 189 -8.21 -3.06 1.19
C GLY A 189 -9.45 -2.15 1.32
N VAL A 190 -9.41 -1.15 2.20
CA VAL A 190 -10.49 -0.16 2.32
C VAL A 190 -10.68 0.63 1.02
N THR A 191 -9.59 0.96 0.30
CA THR A 191 -9.71 1.62 -1.02
C THR A 191 -10.38 0.72 -2.04
N ALA A 192 -9.99 -0.55 -2.10
CA ALA A 192 -10.56 -1.52 -3.03
C ALA A 192 -12.05 -1.80 -2.78
N ASP A 193 -12.50 -1.72 -1.52
CA ASP A 193 -13.89 -1.94 -1.13
C ASP A 193 -14.84 -0.77 -1.54
N MET A 194 -14.29 0.41 -1.93
CA MET A 194 -15.09 1.61 -2.21
C MET A 194 -14.98 2.15 -3.63
N TRP A 195 -13.91 1.84 -4.35
CA TRP A 195 -13.67 2.35 -5.71
C TRP A 195 -13.69 1.25 -6.76
N ASP A 196 -14.22 1.59 -7.94
CA ASP A 196 -14.16 0.78 -9.14
C ASP A 196 -12.73 0.74 -9.72
N GLU A 197 -12.46 -0.21 -10.60
CA GLU A 197 -11.14 -0.43 -11.20
C GLU A 197 -10.57 0.82 -11.90
N TYR A 198 -11.44 1.65 -12.51
CA TYR A 198 -11.04 2.84 -13.26
C TYR A 198 -10.65 4.03 -12.36
N ASN A 199 -11.21 4.12 -11.16
CA ASN A 199 -11.01 5.24 -10.24
C ASN A 199 -10.15 4.85 -9.02
N HIS A 200 -9.88 3.56 -8.82
CA HIS A 200 -9.11 3.02 -7.70
C HIS A 200 -7.71 3.66 -7.59
N GLY A 201 -7.04 3.91 -8.73
CA GLY A 201 -5.70 4.50 -8.77
C GLY A 201 -5.58 5.84 -8.03
N TYR A 202 -6.60 6.71 -8.08
CA TYR A 202 -6.58 7.99 -7.36
C TYR A 202 -6.56 7.81 -5.84
N ALA A 203 -7.37 6.88 -5.33
CA ALA A 203 -7.44 6.58 -3.91
C ALA A 203 -6.15 5.92 -3.42
N VAL A 204 -5.59 4.99 -4.19
CA VAL A 204 -4.29 4.35 -3.89
C VAL A 204 -3.17 5.38 -3.87
N ALA A 205 -3.07 6.27 -4.87
CA ALA A 205 -2.07 7.33 -4.90
C ALA A 205 -2.13 8.22 -3.65
N TYR A 206 -3.33 8.53 -3.17
CA TYR A 206 -3.53 9.34 -1.97
C TYR A 206 -3.08 8.60 -0.70
N VAL A 207 -3.39 7.31 -0.54
CA VAL A 207 -2.94 6.51 0.60
C VAL A 207 -1.43 6.26 0.57
N VAL A 208 -0.87 6.01 -0.61
CA VAL A 208 0.58 5.88 -0.79
C VAL A 208 1.31 7.17 -0.41
N LEU A 209 0.75 8.34 -0.76
CA LEU A 209 1.30 9.64 -0.34
C LEU A 209 1.39 9.74 1.19
N ALA A 210 0.35 9.29 1.92
CA ALA A 210 0.38 9.28 3.38
C ALA A 210 1.48 8.38 3.95
N SER A 211 1.67 7.21 3.33
CA SER A 211 2.69 6.25 3.75
C SER A 211 4.10 6.85 3.67
N VAL A 212 4.46 7.41 2.52
CA VAL A 212 5.78 7.99 2.33
C VAL A 212 5.95 9.31 3.09
N ALA A 213 4.90 10.14 3.18
CA ALA A 213 4.94 11.38 3.95
C ALA A 213 5.17 11.11 5.45
N GLY A 214 4.54 10.08 6.02
CA GLY A 214 4.77 9.70 7.41
C GLY A 214 6.22 9.31 7.70
N ALA A 215 6.84 8.58 6.76
CA ALA A 215 8.25 8.20 6.86
C ALA A 215 9.22 9.40 6.87
N VAL A 216 8.82 10.50 6.29
CA VAL A 216 9.64 11.72 6.13
C VAL A 216 9.35 12.77 7.20
N ILE A 217 8.08 12.92 7.60
CA ILE A 217 7.70 13.86 8.65
C ILE A 217 8.27 13.43 10.02
N GLY A 218 8.41 12.11 10.26
CA GLY A 218 9.00 11.58 11.48
C GLY A 218 10.38 12.15 11.80
N PRO A 219 11.37 12.12 10.91
CA PRO A 219 12.68 12.73 11.13
C PRO A 219 12.66 14.24 11.39
N VAL A 220 11.73 14.99 10.78
CA VAL A 220 11.58 16.42 11.03
C VAL A 220 11.25 16.68 12.51
N PHE A 221 10.26 15.99 13.04
CA PHE A 221 9.91 16.07 14.46
C PHE A 221 10.95 15.37 15.34
N GLY A 222 11.53 14.27 14.86
CA GLY A 222 12.57 13.51 15.55
C GLY A 222 13.81 14.35 15.87
N GLY A 223 14.29 15.14 14.89
CA GLY A 223 15.41 16.04 15.09
C GLY A 223 15.15 17.11 16.16
N LEU A 224 13.94 17.69 16.17
CA LEU A 224 13.50 18.63 17.22
C LEU A 224 13.48 17.97 18.61
N MET A 225 12.95 16.75 18.69
CA MET A 225 12.85 16.02 19.96
C MET A 225 14.21 15.56 20.48
N GLU A 226 15.10 15.11 19.60
CA GLU A 226 16.46 14.68 19.99
C GLU A 226 17.26 15.84 20.60
N GLU A 227 17.07 17.08 20.11
CA GLU A 227 17.81 18.26 20.58
C GLU A 227 17.22 18.85 21.87
N HIS A 228 15.89 18.83 22.06
CA HIS A 228 15.21 19.58 23.12
C HIS A 228 14.47 18.72 24.15
N LEU A 229 14.21 17.44 23.86
CA LEU A 229 13.36 16.60 24.71
C LEU A 229 14.06 15.27 25.07
N SER A 230 13.50 14.55 26.05
CA SER A 230 13.94 13.19 26.39
C SER A 230 13.42 12.18 25.35
N TRP A 231 14.10 11.02 25.25
CA TRP A 231 13.71 9.95 24.33
C TRP A 231 12.28 9.43 24.56
N HIS A 232 11.71 9.56 25.76
CA HIS A 232 10.34 9.19 26.10
C HIS A 232 9.31 9.90 25.19
N TRP A 233 9.59 11.14 24.77
CA TRP A 233 8.70 11.91 23.93
C TRP A 233 8.47 11.29 22.54
N ASN A 234 9.40 10.45 22.07
CA ASN A 234 9.17 9.70 20.82
C ASN A 234 8.01 8.71 20.95
N PHE A 235 7.75 8.20 22.15
CA PHE A 235 6.60 7.34 22.43
C PHE A 235 5.34 8.16 22.75
N TRP A 236 5.46 9.22 23.55
CA TRP A 236 4.31 10.02 23.94
C TRP A 236 3.67 10.78 22.79
N ILE A 237 4.46 11.37 21.90
CA ILE A 237 3.93 12.07 20.72
C ILE A 237 3.21 11.09 19.78
N GLN A 238 3.74 9.88 19.63
CA GLN A 238 3.08 8.83 18.87
C GLN A 238 1.79 8.36 19.55
N LEU A 239 1.77 8.24 20.88
CA LEU A 239 0.56 7.88 21.61
C LEU A 239 -0.55 8.94 21.43
N ILE A 240 -0.21 10.21 21.49
CA ILE A 240 -1.15 11.31 21.26
C ILE A 240 -1.67 11.26 19.82
N PHE A 241 -0.77 11.17 18.84
CA PHE A 241 -1.15 11.13 17.42
C PHE A 241 -1.96 9.87 17.09
N GLY A 242 -1.53 8.69 17.56
CA GLY A 242 -2.24 7.43 17.39
C GLY A 242 -3.59 7.42 18.09
N GLY A 243 -3.70 7.98 19.29
CA GLY A 243 -4.96 8.11 20.03
C GLY A 243 -5.99 9.00 19.32
N VAL A 244 -5.56 10.18 18.85
CA VAL A 244 -6.40 11.06 18.02
C VAL A 244 -6.84 10.35 16.75
N THR A 245 -5.91 9.68 16.07
CA THR A 245 -6.19 8.93 14.84
C THR A 245 -7.21 7.81 15.10
N GLN A 246 -7.05 7.07 16.21
CA GLN A 246 -8.00 6.02 16.60
C GLN A 246 -9.40 6.55 16.85
N LEU A 247 -9.52 7.68 17.55
CA LEU A 247 -10.82 8.32 17.79
C LEU A 247 -11.47 8.79 16.47
N LEU A 248 -10.70 9.44 15.60
CA LEU A 248 -11.19 9.84 14.27
C LEU A 248 -11.67 8.63 13.47
N HIS A 249 -10.91 7.54 13.45
CA HIS A 249 -11.29 6.32 12.75
C HIS A 249 -12.55 5.70 13.37
N PHE A 250 -12.64 5.66 14.70
CA PHE A 250 -13.79 5.08 15.41
C PHE A 250 -15.11 5.76 15.06
N PHE A 251 -15.13 7.09 15.03
CA PHE A 251 -16.37 7.86 14.85
C PHE A 251 -16.71 8.14 13.37
N LEU A 252 -15.70 8.20 12.48
CA LEU A 252 -15.89 8.73 11.12
C LEU A 252 -15.78 7.67 10.03
N VAL A 253 -15.19 6.51 10.30
CA VAL A 253 -15.03 5.44 9.31
C VAL A 253 -16.03 4.32 9.63
N PRO A 254 -16.96 4.01 8.72
CA PRO A 254 -17.84 2.85 8.84
C PRO A 254 -17.13 1.58 8.36
N GLU A 255 -17.79 0.43 8.55
CA GLU A 255 -17.37 -0.80 7.85
C GLU A 255 -17.50 -0.64 6.33
N THR A 256 -16.52 -1.17 5.59
CA THR A 256 -16.47 -1.07 4.12
C THR A 256 -16.46 -2.42 3.42
N ARG A 257 -16.16 -3.50 4.13
CA ARG A 257 -16.08 -4.84 3.56
C ARG A 257 -17.46 -5.31 3.06
N SER A 258 -17.57 -5.61 1.76
CA SER A 258 -18.86 -5.94 1.13
C SER A 258 -19.50 -7.19 1.75
N THR A 259 -18.76 -8.27 1.98
CA THR A 259 -19.30 -9.52 2.56
C THR A 259 -19.93 -9.27 3.94
N ILE A 260 -19.26 -8.52 4.80
CA ILE A 260 -19.77 -8.16 6.14
C ILE A 260 -21.02 -7.28 6.06
N LEU A 261 -21.07 -6.36 5.09
CA LEU A 261 -22.23 -5.50 4.89
C LEU A 261 -23.44 -6.29 4.39
N VAL A 262 -23.21 -7.23 3.45
CA VAL A 262 -24.26 -8.16 2.96
C VAL A 262 -24.77 -9.03 4.10
N ASP A 263 -23.91 -9.60 4.94
CA ASP A 263 -24.29 -10.37 6.11
C ASP A 263 -25.15 -9.56 7.09
N ARG A 264 -24.77 -8.30 7.35
CA ARG A 264 -25.56 -7.40 8.22
C ARG A 264 -26.93 -7.12 7.64
N GLU A 265 -27.03 -6.92 6.32
CA GLU A 265 -28.32 -6.69 5.65
C GLU A 265 -29.17 -7.96 5.67
N ALA A 266 -28.61 -9.14 5.38
CA ALA A 266 -29.32 -10.42 5.49
C ALA A 266 -29.89 -10.63 6.91
N ARG A 267 -29.11 -10.36 7.95
CA ARG A 267 -29.58 -10.39 9.35
C ARG A 267 -30.68 -9.37 9.63
N SER A 268 -30.56 -8.17 9.04
CA SER A 268 -31.58 -7.13 9.17
C SER A 268 -32.91 -7.52 8.53
N LEU A 269 -32.88 -8.10 7.32
CA LEU A 269 -34.06 -8.62 6.61
C LEU A 269 -34.76 -9.73 7.40
N ARG A 270 -34.00 -10.68 7.96
CA ARG A 270 -34.55 -11.75 8.81
C ARG A 270 -35.18 -11.18 10.10
N LYS A 271 -34.50 -10.25 10.78
CA LYS A 271 -35.00 -9.62 12.02
C LYS A 271 -36.26 -8.79 11.77
N SER A 272 -36.36 -8.14 10.62
CA SER A 272 -37.53 -7.34 10.25
C SER A 272 -38.72 -8.18 9.76
N GLY A 273 -38.56 -9.50 9.60
CA GLY A 273 -39.58 -10.40 9.08
C GLY A 273 -39.88 -10.25 7.58
N LYS A 274 -39.10 -9.43 6.86
CA LYS A 274 -39.29 -9.22 5.42
C LYS A 274 -38.94 -10.46 4.60
N ASP A 275 -37.86 -11.14 4.95
CA ASP A 275 -37.46 -12.42 4.34
C ASP A 275 -36.65 -13.24 5.36
N THR A 276 -37.23 -14.35 5.81
CA THR A 276 -36.62 -15.23 6.82
C THR A 276 -35.68 -16.27 6.20
N THR A 277 -35.67 -16.42 4.87
CA THR A 277 -34.90 -17.43 4.15
C THR A 277 -33.54 -16.92 3.64
N VAL A 278 -33.29 -15.61 3.73
CA VAL A 278 -32.07 -14.95 3.23
C VAL A 278 -30.94 -15.03 4.25
N TYR A 279 -29.76 -15.47 3.80
CA TYR A 279 -28.53 -15.56 4.57
C TYR A 279 -27.41 -14.80 3.87
N GLY A 280 -26.45 -14.29 4.63
CA GLY A 280 -25.27 -13.67 4.04
C GLY A 280 -24.25 -14.71 3.56
N PRO A 281 -23.30 -14.31 2.70
CA PRO A 281 -22.29 -15.20 2.13
C PRO A 281 -21.40 -15.87 3.20
N ASP A 282 -20.99 -15.11 4.23
CA ASP A 282 -20.13 -15.62 5.30
C ASP A 282 -20.92 -16.45 6.34
N GLU A 283 -22.25 -16.27 6.43
CA GLU A 283 -23.12 -17.10 7.28
C GLU A 283 -23.32 -18.52 6.72
N VAL A 284 -23.18 -18.69 5.41
CA VAL A 284 -23.35 -19.99 4.72
C VAL A 284 -22.01 -20.69 4.51
N LYS A 285 -20.93 -19.90 4.44
CA LYS A 285 -19.58 -20.42 4.31
C LYS A 285 -19.17 -21.12 5.62
N SER A 286 -18.57 -22.30 5.51
CA SER A 286 -17.96 -22.95 6.67
C SER A 286 -16.83 -22.07 7.23
N SER A 287 -16.67 -22.06 8.54
CA SER A 287 -15.54 -21.35 9.18
C SER A 287 -14.22 -21.79 8.55
N LEU A 288 -13.32 -20.83 8.32
CA LEU A 288 -11.99 -21.09 7.78
C LEU A 288 -11.29 -22.19 8.58
N SER A 289 -10.88 -23.24 7.90
CA SER A 289 -10.03 -24.28 8.49
C SER A 289 -8.64 -23.68 8.82
N LEU A 290 -8.02 -24.16 9.89
CA LEU A 290 -6.63 -23.76 10.23
C LEU A 290 -5.67 -23.98 9.04
N LYS A 291 -5.90 -25.03 8.24
CA LYS A 291 -5.12 -25.32 7.04
C LYS A 291 -5.29 -24.23 5.98
N GLU A 292 -6.51 -23.79 5.71
CA GLU A 292 -6.80 -22.70 4.76
C GLU A 292 -6.18 -21.39 5.21
N LEU A 293 -6.28 -21.09 6.52
CA LEU A 293 -5.66 -19.90 7.10
C LEU A 293 -4.14 -19.91 6.92
N LEU A 294 -3.48 -21.05 7.17
CA LEU A 294 -2.03 -21.21 6.95
C LEU A 294 -1.66 -21.07 5.47
N GLU A 295 -2.48 -21.61 4.55
CA GLU A 295 -2.28 -21.45 3.11
C GLU A 295 -2.39 -19.97 2.67
N ILE A 296 -3.36 -19.22 3.21
CA ILE A 296 -3.52 -17.79 2.94
C ILE A 296 -2.30 -17.01 3.45
N TRP A 297 -1.84 -17.31 4.66
CA TRP A 297 -0.64 -16.65 5.23
C TRP A 297 0.65 -17.02 4.50
N ALA A 298 0.78 -18.24 4.00
CA ALA A 298 1.96 -18.68 3.26
C ALA A 298 2.02 -18.13 1.82
N ARG A 299 0.86 -17.77 1.24
CA ARG A 299 0.74 -17.35 -0.16
C ARG A 299 1.61 -16.15 -0.53
N PRO A 300 1.69 -15.03 0.23
CA PRO A 300 2.56 -13.90 -0.10
C PRO A 300 4.03 -14.29 -0.18
N PHE A 301 4.51 -15.13 0.76
CA PHE A 301 5.89 -15.63 0.76
C PHE A 301 6.16 -16.52 -0.45
N TYR A 302 5.21 -17.38 -0.81
CA TYR A 302 5.32 -18.22 -1.98
C TYR A 302 5.35 -17.39 -3.26
N MET A 303 4.46 -16.38 -3.39
CA MET A 303 4.44 -15.47 -4.54
C MET A 303 5.72 -14.65 -4.61
N PHE A 304 6.20 -14.11 -3.48
CA PHE A 304 7.46 -13.37 -3.42
C PHE A 304 8.65 -14.18 -3.94
N LEU A 305 8.73 -15.48 -3.60
CA LEU A 305 9.85 -16.32 -4.00
C LEU A 305 9.72 -16.94 -5.41
N ARG A 306 8.50 -17.12 -5.92
CA ARG A 306 8.24 -17.87 -7.17
C ARG A 306 7.84 -16.99 -8.34
N GLU A 307 7.27 -15.81 -8.09
CA GLU A 307 6.82 -14.90 -9.13
C GLU A 307 7.91 -13.85 -9.43
N PRO A 308 8.58 -13.89 -10.61
CA PRO A 308 9.68 -12.96 -10.90
C PRO A 308 9.27 -11.48 -10.86
N ILE A 309 8.04 -11.18 -11.26
CA ILE A 309 7.49 -9.82 -11.23
C ILE A 309 7.38 -9.35 -9.78
N VAL A 310 6.76 -10.16 -8.90
CA VAL A 310 6.60 -9.82 -7.49
C VAL A 310 7.97 -9.65 -6.83
N LEU A 311 8.88 -10.60 -7.05
CA LEU A 311 10.23 -10.56 -6.47
C LEU A 311 10.99 -9.29 -6.87
N CYS A 312 11.13 -9.03 -8.16
CA CYS A 312 11.95 -7.91 -8.64
C CYS A 312 11.35 -6.55 -8.29
N LEU A 313 10.03 -6.38 -8.44
CA LEU A 313 9.38 -5.11 -8.10
C LEU A 313 9.34 -4.88 -6.59
N SER A 314 9.21 -5.93 -5.79
CA SER A 314 9.28 -5.83 -4.32
C SER A 314 10.70 -5.50 -3.85
N LEU A 315 11.73 -6.09 -4.46
CA LEU A 315 13.12 -5.73 -4.16
C LEU A 315 13.45 -4.31 -4.58
N LEU A 316 12.95 -3.83 -5.71
CA LEU A 316 13.10 -2.44 -6.12
C LEU A 316 12.42 -1.48 -5.15
N SER A 317 11.16 -1.74 -4.81
CA SER A 317 10.39 -0.94 -3.85
C SER A 317 11.05 -0.94 -2.47
N GLY A 318 11.49 -2.14 -2.02
CA GLY A 318 12.23 -2.30 -0.78
C GLY A 318 13.56 -1.57 -0.77
N PHE A 319 14.30 -1.58 -1.88
CA PHE A 319 15.55 -0.83 -2.01
C PHE A 319 15.32 0.69 -1.97
N ALA A 320 14.29 1.18 -2.63
CA ALA A 320 13.96 2.61 -2.60
C ALA A 320 13.56 3.10 -1.20
N ASP A 321 12.78 2.30 -0.45
CA ASP A 321 12.40 2.60 0.92
C ASP A 321 13.58 2.47 1.91
N HIS A 322 14.39 1.42 1.74
CA HIS A 322 15.62 1.17 2.47
C HIS A 322 16.56 2.39 2.47
N PHE A 323 16.69 3.10 1.35
CA PHE A 323 17.52 4.28 1.27
C PHE A 323 17.02 5.40 2.19
N ILE A 324 15.71 5.58 2.36
CA ILE A 324 15.16 6.57 3.31
C ILE A 324 15.58 6.25 4.74
N PHE A 325 15.62 4.97 5.13
CA PHE A 325 16.07 4.55 6.47
C PHE A 325 17.57 4.70 6.65
N ILE A 326 18.36 4.55 5.58
CA ILE A 326 19.79 4.91 5.59
C ILE A 326 19.93 6.42 5.83
N CYS A 327 19.20 7.25 5.10
CA CYS A 327 19.23 8.71 5.25
C CYS A 327 18.88 9.17 6.67
N ASN A 328 17.92 8.51 7.31
CA ASN A 328 17.55 8.77 8.71
C ASN A 328 18.74 8.68 9.68
N GLN A 329 19.74 7.88 9.37
CA GLN A 329 20.94 7.72 10.21
C GLN A 329 22.14 8.50 9.67
N SER A 330 22.26 8.64 8.34
CA SER A 330 23.45 9.25 7.69
C SER A 330 23.37 10.76 7.53
N TYR A 331 22.18 11.37 7.48
CA TYR A 331 22.06 12.82 7.29
C TYR A 331 22.67 13.62 8.45
N GLY A 332 22.55 13.14 9.70
CA GLY A 332 23.23 13.76 10.83
C GLY A 332 24.74 13.92 10.59
N PRO A 333 25.51 12.85 10.41
CA PRO A 333 26.95 12.93 10.10
C PRO A 333 27.25 13.74 8.83
N ILE A 334 26.48 13.58 7.75
CA ILE A 334 26.75 14.26 6.47
C ILE A 334 26.54 15.77 6.59
N TYR A 335 25.38 16.24 7.07
CA TYR A 335 25.08 17.69 7.11
C TYR A 335 25.75 18.44 8.26
N LYS A 336 26.21 17.72 9.31
CA LYS A 336 27.09 18.32 10.35
C LYS A 336 28.41 18.87 9.79
N GLN A 337 28.87 18.41 8.60
CA GLN A 337 30.03 19.00 7.92
C GLN A 337 29.84 20.50 7.63
N TRP A 338 28.60 20.94 7.41
CA TRP A 338 28.24 22.36 7.22
C TRP A 338 27.81 23.08 8.51
N GLY A 339 28.07 22.47 9.68
CA GLY A 339 27.73 23.06 10.97
C GLY A 339 26.24 22.98 11.36
N PHE A 340 25.46 22.10 10.71
CA PHE A 340 24.04 21.96 11.01
C PHE A 340 23.81 21.35 12.40
N SER A 341 22.85 21.91 13.16
CA SER A 341 22.33 21.32 14.38
C SER A 341 21.54 20.04 14.09
N THR A 342 21.23 19.27 15.12
CA THR A 342 20.42 18.05 14.98
C THR A 342 19.03 18.36 14.41
N THR A 343 18.43 19.45 14.88
CA THR A 343 17.17 19.97 14.33
C THR A 343 17.29 20.30 12.85
N ALA A 344 18.34 21.02 12.44
CA ALA A 344 18.57 21.41 11.04
C ALA A 344 18.76 20.16 10.15
N CYS A 345 19.45 19.13 10.63
CA CYS A 345 19.56 17.85 9.91
C CYS A 345 18.20 17.16 9.72
N GLY A 346 17.30 17.21 10.71
CA GLY A 346 15.94 16.75 10.59
C GLY A 346 15.13 17.54 9.55
N LEU A 347 15.32 18.87 9.48
CA LEU A 347 14.62 19.72 8.52
C LEU A 347 15.03 19.46 7.06
N ILE A 348 16.19 18.87 6.79
CA ILE A 348 16.58 18.45 5.43
C ILE A 348 15.57 17.48 4.81
N PHE A 349 14.89 16.69 5.62
CA PHE A 349 13.83 15.79 5.14
C PHE A 349 12.64 16.52 4.50
N ILE A 350 12.50 17.84 4.68
CA ILE A 350 11.51 18.64 3.95
C ILE A 350 11.74 18.55 2.43
N SER A 351 12.99 18.31 1.97
CA SER A 351 13.28 18.06 0.56
C SER A 351 12.44 16.91 -0.03
N TYR A 352 12.16 15.87 0.75
CA TYR A 352 11.27 14.78 0.32
C TYR A 352 9.79 15.22 0.27
N VAL A 353 9.36 16.11 1.15
CA VAL A 353 8.01 16.68 1.08
C VAL A 353 7.83 17.43 -0.25
N VAL A 354 8.84 18.20 -0.65
CA VAL A 354 8.88 18.86 -1.96
C VAL A 354 8.85 17.83 -3.09
N SER A 355 9.60 16.74 -2.97
CA SER A 355 9.60 15.64 -3.95
C SER A 355 8.21 15.07 -4.16
N TYR A 356 7.48 14.81 -3.07
CA TYR A 356 6.15 14.22 -3.11
C TYR A 356 5.10 15.22 -3.63
N ALA A 357 5.28 16.51 -3.35
CA ALA A 357 4.46 17.58 -3.93
C ALA A 357 4.62 17.68 -5.46
N ILE A 358 5.76 17.23 -6.01
CA ILE A 358 6.00 17.15 -7.46
C ILE A 358 5.50 15.79 -8.01
N ALA A 359 5.84 14.69 -7.35
CA ALA A 359 5.55 13.35 -7.86
C ALA A 359 4.06 13.01 -7.84
N TYR A 360 3.33 13.40 -6.79
CA TYR A 360 1.90 13.09 -6.66
C TYR A 360 1.06 13.65 -7.82
N PRO A 361 1.14 14.95 -8.19
CA PRO A 361 0.42 15.47 -9.35
C PRO A 361 0.79 14.78 -10.67
N LEU A 362 2.07 14.41 -10.87
CA LEU A 362 2.49 13.68 -12.06
C LEU A 362 1.78 12.32 -12.16
N HIS A 363 1.65 11.60 -11.04
CA HIS A 363 0.92 10.33 -11.01
C HIS A 363 -0.59 10.51 -11.19
N VAL A 364 -1.19 11.57 -10.62
CA VAL A 364 -2.61 11.89 -10.84
C VAL A 364 -2.90 12.14 -12.33
N ILE A 365 -2.00 12.86 -13.00
CA ILE A 365 -2.08 13.11 -14.45
C ILE A 365 -1.93 11.80 -15.23
N ASP A 366 -0.95 10.97 -14.86
CA ASP A 366 -0.72 9.67 -15.51
C ASP A 366 -1.93 8.73 -15.35
N ILE A 367 -2.52 8.63 -14.16
CA ILE A 367 -3.75 7.87 -13.90
C ILE A 367 -4.90 8.35 -14.81
N PHE A 368 -5.02 9.66 -15.02
CA PHE A 368 -6.03 10.20 -15.95
C PHE A 368 -5.81 9.71 -17.38
N TYR A 369 -4.55 9.73 -17.87
CA TYR A 369 -4.23 9.22 -19.20
C TYR A 369 -4.38 7.70 -19.30
N GLN A 370 -4.01 6.95 -18.26
CA GLN A 370 -4.22 5.50 -18.18
C GLN A 370 -5.71 5.15 -18.25
N LYS A 371 -6.56 5.86 -17.49
CA LYS A 371 -8.02 5.69 -17.53
C LYS A 371 -8.56 5.91 -18.94
N LYS A 372 -8.17 7.01 -19.60
CA LYS A 372 -8.57 7.32 -20.97
C LYS A 372 -8.13 6.23 -21.95
N TYR A 373 -6.94 5.69 -21.77
CA TYR A 373 -6.42 4.59 -22.59
C TYR A 373 -7.22 3.30 -22.38
N MET A 374 -7.47 2.89 -21.13
CA MET A 374 -8.22 1.68 -20.81
C MET A 374 -9.65 1.72 -21.35
N VAL A 375 -10.32 2.87 -21.26
CA VAL A 375 -11.67 3.05 -21.85
C VAL A 375 -11.65 2.88 -23.37
N LYS A 376 -10.59 3.35 -24.05
CA LYS A 376 -10.47 3.25 -25.51
C LYS A 376 -10.06 1.85 -25.99
N HIS A 377 -9.26 1.13 -25.18
CA HIS A 377 -8.66 -0.17 -25.52
C HIS A 377 -9.04 -1.20 -24.45
N LYS A 378 -10.33 -1.51 -24.34
CA LYS A 378 -10.91 -2.33 -23.25
C LYS A 378 -10.26 -3.71 -23.05
N TYR A 379 -9.61 -4.25 -24.08
CA TYR A 379 -9.09 -5.63 -24.13
C TYR A 379 -7.59 -5.69 -24.48
N ASP A 380 -6.83 -4.63 -24.18
CA ASP A 380 -5.40 -4.66 -24.42
C ASP A 380 -4.69 -5.55 -23.39
N GLU A 381 -4.07 -6.61 -23.87
CA GLU A 381 -3.25 -7.52 -23.03
C GLU A 381 -2.11 -6.78 -22.29
N ARG A 382 -1.68 -5.63 -22.80
CA ARG A 382 -0.63 -4.78 -22.21
C ARG A 382 -1.16 -3.73 -21.23
N ALA A 383 -2.44 -3.76 -20.88
CA ALA A 383 -3.03 -2.79 -19.97
C ALA A 383 -2.31 -2.70 -18.61
N PRO A 384 -1.90 -3.82 -17.97
CA PRO A 384 -1.11 -3.76 -16.74
C PRO A 384 0.25 -3.09 -16.92
N GLU A 385 1.01 -3.43 -17.99
CA GLU A 385 2.35 -2.90 -18.25
C GLU A 385 2.35 -1.39 -18.50
N ARG A 386 1.25 -0.85 -18.99
CA ARG A 386 1.08 0.58 -19.21
C ARG A 386 1.19 1.40 -17.92
N ARG A 387 0.86 0.79 -16.78
CA ARG A 387 1.00 1.39 -15.46
C ARG A 387 2.46 1.63 -15.05
N LEU A 388 3.40 0.97 -15.73
CA LEU A 388 4.84 1.19 -15.54
C LEU A 388 5.41 2.31 -16.43
N LEU A 389 4.62 2.89 -17.36
CA LEU A 389 5.14 3.83 -18.35
C LEU A 389 5.79 5.06 -17.71
N LEU A 390 5.12 5.72 -16.77
CA LEU A 390 5.69 6.88 -16.08
C LEU A 390 6.93 6.48 -15.26
N LEU A 391 6.92 5.29 -14.69
CA LEU A 391 8.05 4.78 -13.90
C LEU A 391 9.32 4.60 -14.73
N LEU A 392 9.23 4.27 -16.03
CA LEU A 392 10.40 4.16 -16.92
C LEU A 392 11.21 5.46 -16.96
N TYR A 393 10.53 6.61 -16.86
CA TYR A 393 11.15 7.94 -16.88
C TYR A 393 11.58 8.40 -15.49
N LEU A 394 10.86 8.03 -14.45
CA LEU A 394 11.11 8.52 -13.09
C LEU A 394 12.05 7.62 -12.26
N ALA A 395 12.11 6.32 -12.53
CA ALA A 395 13.00 5.42 -11.79
C ALA A 395 14.51 5.72 -11.99
N PRO A 396 15.00 6.15 -13.17
CA PRO A 396 16.39 6.59 -13.33
C PRO A 396 16.79 7.77 -12.45
N LEU A 397 15.82 8.58 -11.99
CA LEU A 397 16.10 9.68 -11.06
C LEU A 397 16.63 9.17 -9.71
N LEU A 398 16.33 7.92 -9.32
CA LEU A 398 16.93 7.29 -8.14
C LEU A 398 18.45 7.16 -8.32
N VAL A 399 18.89 6.67 -9.48
CA VAL A 399 20.31 6.46 -9.81
C VAL A 399 21.01 7.82 -9.90
N ILE A 400 20.47 8.75 -10.70
CA ILE A 400 21.02 10.09 -10.88
C ILE A 400 21.09 10.82 -9.54
N GLY A 401 20.03 10.73 -8.75
CA GLY A 401 19.95 11.33 -7.42
C GLY A 401 21.02 10.78 -6.47
N LEU A 402 21.22 9.46 -6.42
CA LEU A 402 22.20 8.82 -5.54
C LEU A 402 23.64 9.19 -5.92
N PHE A 403 24.02 9.16 -7.20
CA PHE A 403 25.34 9.58 -7.64
C PHE A 403 25.55 11.07 -7.42
N GLY A 404 24.55 11.92 -7.73
CA GLY A 404 24.61 13.34 -7.49
C GLY A 404 24.74 13.68 -6.00
N PHE A 405 23.93 13.02 -5.14
CA PHE A 405 24.04 13.15 -3.69
C PHE A 405 25.43 12.74 -3.19
N ALA A 406 25.95 11.60 -3.67
CA ALA A 406 27.28 11.11 -3.30
C ALA A 406 28.36 12.18 -3.53
N TRP A 407 28.48 12.69 -4.74
CA TRP A 407 29.57 13.57 -5.13
C TRP A 407 29.32 15.06 -4.84
N THR A 408 28.17 15.41 -4.29
CA THR A 408 27.92 16.75 -3.73
C THR A 408 27.98 16.78 -2.19
N SER A 409 28.09 15.64 -1.51
CA SER A 409 28.27 15.54 -0.05
C SER A 409 29.73 15.69 0.40
N MET A 410 30.46 16.63 -0.21
CA MET A 410 31.91 16.79 0.01
C MET A 410 32.27 17.76 1.14
N GLY A 411 31.28 18.42 1.73
CA GLY A 411 31.48 19.41 2.77
C GLY A 411 31.63 20.85 2.25
N PRO A 412 31.73 21.83 3.16
CA PRO A 412 31.65 23.27 2.84
C PRO A 412 32.76 23.77 1.95
N ASP A 413 33.95 23.16 1.98
CA ASP A 413 35.10 23.55 1.18
C ASP A 413 34.92 23.31 -0.33
N TYR A 414 34.03 22.38 -0.70
CA TYR A 414 33.85 21.95 -2.09
C TYR A 414 32.45 22.25 -2.62
N THR A 415 31.41 22.12 -1.81
CA THR A 415 30.02 22.21 -2.26
C THR A 415 29.14 22.93 -1.23
N PRO A 416 28.14 23.71 -1.66
CA PRO A 416 27.13 24.27 -0.76
C PRO A 416 26.18 23.14 -0.30
N TRP A 417 25.64 23.22 0.93
CA TRP A 417 24.71 22.25 1.51
C TRP A 417 23.44 22.00 0.68
N ILE A 418 23.04 22.96 -0.14
CA ILE A 418 21.87 22.86 -1.01
C ILE A 418 22.07 21.85 -2.15
N ALA A 419 23.32 21.62 -2.59
CA ALA A 419 23.60 20.73 -3.71
C ALA A 419 23.18 19.27 -3.43
N PRO A 420 23.61 18.61 -2.34
CA PRO A 420 23.08 17.27 -2.01
C PRO A 420 21.56 17.29 -1.75
N THR A 421 21.02 18.39 -1.23
CA THR A 421 19.58 18.53 -0.97
C THR A 421 18.74 18.53 -2.26
N ILE A 422 19.24 19.13 -3.36
CA ILE A 422 18.59 19.07 -4.67
C ILE A 422 18.53 17.61 -5.18
N PHE A 423 19.61 16.85 -5.03
CA PHE A 423 19.61 15.44 -5.44
C PHE A 423 18.70 14.58 -4.57
N ASN A 424 18.48 14.93 -3.30
CA ASN A 424 17.46 14.31 -2.46
C ASN A 424 16.05 14.48 -3.04
N VAL A 425 15.75 15.61 -3.67
CA VAL A 425 14.46 15.82 -4.34
C VAL A 425 14.27 14.80 -5.46
N LEU A 426 15.30 14.54 -6.27
CA LEU A 426 15.22 13.53 -7.34
C LEU A 426 15.00 12.12 -6.78
N ILE A 427 15.72 11.77 -5.71
CA ILE A 427 15.56 10.49 -5.01
C ILE A 427 14.13 10.33 -4.49
N GLY A 428 13.57 11.37 -3.89
CA GLY A 428 12.21 11.34 -3.35
C GLY A 428 11.13 11.20 -4.44
N ILE A 429 11.29 11.86 -5.59
CA ILE A 429 10.39 11.69 -6.75
C ILE A 429 10.40 10.23 -7.21
N ALA A 430 11.59 9.64 -7.35
CA ALA A 430 11.74 8.24 -7.74
C ALA A 430 11.14 7.29 -6.68
N ASN A 431 11.40 7.54 -5.40
CA ASN A 431 10.87 6.71 -4.30
C ASN A 431 9.35 6.63 -4.30
N TYR A 432 8.65 7.78 -4.36
CA TYR A 432 7.20 7.81 -4.47
C TYR A 432 6.71 7.05 -5.71
N SER A 433 7.35 7.31 -6.87
CA SER A 433 6.94 6.74 -8.15
C SER A 433 7.14 5.22 -8.20
N ILE A 434 8.23 4.72 -7.65
CA ILE A 434 8.50 3.29 -7.53
C ILE A 434 7.42 2.62 -6.66
N TYR A 435 7.13 3.20 -5.49
CA TYR A 435 6.14 2.62 -4.60
C TYR A 435 4.74 2.62 -5.23
N MET A 436 4.30 3.75 -5.79
CA MET A 436 2.99 3.86 -6.45
C MET A 436 2.85 2.88 -7.62
N ALA A 437 3.80 2.91 -8.56
CA ALA A 437 3.69 2.11 -9.78
C ALA A 437 3.83 0.60 -9.53
N THR A 438 4.65 0.18 -8.55
CA THR A 438 4.79 -1.24 -8.21
C THR A 438 3.51 -1.80 -7.60
N ILE A 439 2.85 -1.06 -6.70
CA ILE A 439 1.56 -1.46 -6.12
C ILE A 439 0.48 -1.51 -7.21
N ASP A 440 0.36 -0.45 -8.00
CA ASP A 440 -0.67 -0.36 -9.04
C ASP A 440 -0.53 -1.45 -10.10
N TYR A 441 0.70 -1.73 -10.53
CA TYR A 441 0.99 -2.83 -11.45
C TYR A 441 0.66 -4.21 -10.85
N MET A 442 1.04 -4.47 -9.59
CA MET A 442 0.74 -5.74 -8.93
C MET A 442 -0.76 -5.97 -8.77
N VAL A 443 -1.52 -4.92 -8.43
CA VAL A 443 -2.98 -4.99 -8.37
C VAL A 443 -3.57 -5.36 -9.72
N ALA A 444 -3.08 -4.74 -10.81
CA ALA A 444 -3.57 -5.01 -12.16
C ALA A 444 -3.13 -6.38 -12.72
N ALA A 445 -1.91 -6.81 -12.40
CA ALA A 445 -1.34 -8.03 -12.95
C ALA A 445 -1.83 -9.32 -12.28
N TYR A 446 -2.19 -9.25 -10.98
CA TYR A 446 -2.55 -10.43 -10.18
C TYR A 446 -4.01 -10.47 -9.71
N GLY A 447 -4.80 -9.40 -9.90
CA GLY A 447 -6.24 -9.33 -9.62
C GLY A 447 -6.67 -9.98 -8.30
N PRO A 448 -7.28 -11.20 -8.31
CA PRO A 448 -7.72 -11.89 -7.09
C PRO A 448 -6.60 -12.15 -6.07
N TYR A 449 -5.35 -12.24 -6.53
CA TYR A 449 -4.16 -12.46 -5.71
C TYR A 449 -3.38 -11.17 -5.41
N SER A 450 -3.93 -10.01 -5.76
CA SER A 450 -3.27 -8.71 -5.58
C SER A 450 -2.87 -8.44 -4.13
N SER A 451 -3.69 -8.81 -3.15
CA SER A 451 -3.38 -8.67 -1.72
C SER A 451 -2.12 -9.45 -1.33
N SER A 452 -1.95 -10.67 -1.86
CA SER A 452 -0.76 -11.48 -1.59
C SER A 452 0.48 -10.94 -2.30
N ALA A 453 0.34 -10.43 -3.54
CA ALA A 453 1.44 -9.82 -4.28
C ALA A 453 1.92 -8.52 -3.62
N THR A 454 0.99 -7.65 -3.21
CA THR A 454 1.31 -6.39 -2.50
C THR A 454 1.79 -6.62 -1.08
N GLY A 455 1.34 -7.70 -0.41
CA GLY A 455 1.86 -8.16 0.86
C GLY A 455 3.35 -8.50 0.76
N GLY A 456 3.74 -9.33 -0.22
CA GLY A 456 5.16 -9.62 -0.49
C GLY A 456 6.00 -8.36 -0.74
N ASN A 457 5.42 -7.32 -1.38
CA ASN A 457 6.07 -6.02 -1.53
C ASN A 457 6.27 -5.33 -0.17
N GLY A 458 5.25 -5.29 0.66
CA GLY A 458 5.32 -4.74 2.01
C GLY A 458 6.39 -5.43 2.87
N LEU A 459 6.40 -6.77 2.86
CA LEU A 459 7.41 -7.57 3.55
C LEU A 459 8.84 -7.19 3.12
N ALA A 460 9.10 -7.14 1.81
CA ALA A 460 10.44 -6.78 1.30
C ALA A 460 10.86 -5.38 1.73
N ARG A 461 9.97 -4.39 1.66
CA ARG A 461 10.23 -3.00 2.08
C ARG A 461 10.62 -2.92 3.54
N ASP A 462 9.82 -3.53 4.40
CA ASP A 462 10.02 -3.39 5.84
C ASP A 462 11.22 -4.21 6.35
N VAL A 463 11.45 -5.40 5.78
CA VAL A 463 12.65 -6.19 6.11
C VAL A 463 13.91 -5.48 5.64
N LEU A 464 13.96 -4.99 4.40
CA LEU A 464 15.11 -4.24 3.89
C LEU A 464 15.33 -2.93 4.66
N GLY A 465 14.27 -2.19 5.01
CA GLY A 465 14.34 -1.00 5.85
C GLY A 465 14.84 -1.29 7.27
N GLY A 466 14.43 -2.43 7.84
CA GLY A 466 14.92 -2.90 9.14
C GLY A 466 16.41 -3.25 9.11
N VAL A 467 16.83 -4.01 8.11
CA VAL A 467 18.25 -4.38 7.91
C VAL A 467 19.10 -3.14 7.63
N ALA A 468 18.59 -2.17 6.84
CA ALA A 468 19.24 -0.88 6.58
C ALA A 468 19.69 -0.18 7.85
N SER A 469 18.81 -0.19 8.85
CA SER A 469 19.08 0.47 10.12
C SER A 469 20.35 -0.06 10.83
N MET A 470 20.67 -1.35 10.65
CA MET A 470 21.83 -1.98 11.31
C MET A 470 23.16 -1.63 10.65
N TYR A 471 23.18 -1.53 9.33
CA TYR A 471 24.46 -1.34 8.64
C TYR A 471 24.67 0.08 8.08
N ALA A 472 23.69 0.97 8.17
CA ALA A 472 23.82 2.35 7.68
C ALA A 472 25.07 3.03 8.27
N ASN A 473 25.23 3.09 9.59
CA ASN A 473 26.40 3.70 10.22
C ASN A 473 27.71 2.97 9.83
N PRO A 474 27.84 1.64 9.99
CA PRO A 474 29.04 0.93 9.53
C PRO A 474 29.38 1.13 8.06
N LEU A 475 28.38 1.25 7.18
CA LEU A 475 28.56 1.52 5.77
C LEU A 475 29.26 2.88 5.54
N TYR A 476 28.75 3.91 6.20
CA TYR A 476 29.29 5.26 6.05
C TYR A 476 30.59 5.51 6.82
N ASP A 477 30.85 4.76 7.91
CA ASP A 477 32.05 4.94 8.74
C ASP A 477 33.28 4.18 8.19
N ASN A 478 33.07 3.02 7.50
CA ASN A 478 34.17 2.09 7.18
C ASN A 478 34.57 2.03 5.71
N ILE A 479 33.81 2.63 4.78
CA ILE A 479 34.07 2.57 3.34
C ILE A 479 34.78 3.84 2.88
N GLY A 480 35.88 3.71 2.14
CA GLY A 480 36.43 4.79 1.30
C GLY A 480 37.36 5.79 1.98
N GLY A 481 37.77 5.58 3.19
CA GLY A 481 38.76 6.45 3.87
C GLY A 481 38.31 7.90 3.96
N LYS A 482 39.08 8.85 3.38
CA LYS A 482 38.75 10.30 3.42
C LYS A 482 37.41 10.63 2.76
N PHE A 483 36.97 9.86 1.77
CA PHE A 483 35.74 10.10 1.00
C PHE A 483 34.66 9.05 1.33
N HIS A 484 34.53 8.68 2.59
CA HIS A 484 33.64 7.60 3.04
C HIS A 484 32.16 7.87 2.73
N PHE A 485 31.66 9.09 2.86
CA PHE A 485 30.28 9.45 2.51
C PHE A 485 30.00 9.26 1.01
N GLN A 486 30.96 9.66 0.16
CA GLN A 486 30.86 9.59 -1.29
C GLN A 486 30.86 8.15 -1.79
N TRP A 487 31.79 7.34 -1.31
CA TRP A 487 31.90 5.93 -1.72
C TRP A 487 30.75 5.07 -1.21
N ALA A 488 30.28 5.29 0.01
CA ALA A 488 29.11 4.62 0.55
C ALA A 488 27.86 4.90 -0.31
N SER A 489 27.62 6.17 -0.62
CA SER A 489 26.48 6.58 -1.46
C SER A 489 26.65 6.13 -2.93
N THR A 490 27.88 6.09 -3.46
CA THR A 490 28.19 5.55 -4.79
C THR A 490 27.87 4.06 -4.89
N LEU A 491 28.21 3.27 -3.86
CA LEU A 491 27.84 1.85 -3.79
C LEU A 491 26.32 1.67 -3.87
N LEU A 492 25.57 2.49 -3.13
CA LEU A 492 24.10 2.47 -3.18
C LEU A 492 23.59 2.86 -4.59
N GLY A 493 24.23 3.83 -5.25
CA GLY A 493 23.94 4.19 -6.65
C GLY A 493 24.16 3.03 -7.64
N CYS A 494 25.23 2.28 -7.48
CA CYS A 494 25.49 1.08 -8.29
C CYS A 494 24.41 -0.01 -8.06
N LEU A 495 24.01 -0.22 -6.80
CA LEU A 495 22.92 -1.16 -6.48
C LEU A 495 21.58 -0.69 -7.06
N ALA A 496 21.32 0.63 -7.08
CA ALA A 496 20.13 1.19 -7.69
C ALA A 496 20.04 0.90 -9.19
N ILE A 497 21.14 0.90 -9.93
CA ILE A 497 21.16 0.54 -11.35
C ILE A 497 20.63 -0.89 -11.54
N ILE A 498 21.12 -1.82 -10.70
CA ILE A 498 20.70 -3.22 -10.75
C ILE A 498 19.22 -3.36 -10.39
N ALA A 499 18.74 -2.62 -9.38
CA ALA A 499 17.38 -2.68 -8.93
C ALA A 499 16.37 -2.07 -9.93
N VAL A 500 16.76 -1.02 -10.65
CA VAL A 500 15.90 -0.32 -11.64
C VAL A 500 15.81 -1.10 -12.96
N PHE A 501 16.84 -1.81 -13.35
CA PHE A 501 16.91 -2.48 -14.66
C PHE A 501 15.73 -3.41 -14.99
N PRO A 502 15.20 -4.25 -14.06
CA PRO A 502 14.08 -5.15 -14.34
C PRO A 502 12.79 -4.47 -14.80
N ILE A 503 12.56 -3.19 -14.45
CA ILE A 503 11.35 -2.45 -14.84
C ILE A 503 11.23 -2.43 -16.38
N TYR A 504 12.33 -2.19 -17.08
CA TYR A 504 12.36 -2.14 -18.55
C TYR A 504 12.04 -3.50 -19.15
N ILE A 505 12.53 -4.59 -18.54
CA ILE A 505 12.19 -5.95 -18.96
C ILE A 505 10.69 -6.20 -18.80
N PHE A 506 10.10 -5.83 -17.66
CA PHE A 506 8.69 -6.05 -17.40
C PHE A 506 7.79 -5.20 -18.29
N TYR A 507 8.19 -3.97 -18.60
CA TYR A 507 7.44 -3.14 -19.55
C TYR A 507 7.36 -3.76 -20.95
N TRP A 508 8.49 -4.28 -21.47
CA TRP A 508 8.53 -4.82 -22.83
C TRP A 508 8.11 -6.29 -22.93
N LYS A 509 8.44 -7.12 -21.94
CA LYS A 509 8.20 -8.57 -21.93
C LYS A 509 7.17 -9.01 -20.88
N GLY A 510 6.48 -8.08 -20.24
CA GLY A 510 5.51 -8.36 -19.18
C GLY A 510 4.44 -9.39 -19.56
N PRO A 511 3.74 -9.24 -20.72
CA PRO A 511 2.76 -10.23 -21.15
C PRO A 511 3.31 -11.64 -21.26
N LEU A 512 4.53 -11.83 -21.80
CA LEU A 512 5.19 -13.13 -21.90
C LEU A 512 5.52 -13.74 -20.52
N ILE A 513 5.89 -12.89 -19.56
CA ILE A 513 6.21 -13.33 -18.19
C ILE A 513 4.93 -13.71 -17.47
N ARG A 514 3.86 -12.91 -17.58
CA ARG A 514 2.55 -13.19 -16.98
C ARG A 514 1.91 -14.47 -17.51
N ARG A 515 2.05 -14.75 -18.81
CA ARG A 515 1.58 -16.02 -19.42
C ARG A 515 2.22 -17.26 -18.79
N LYS A 516 3.41 -17.15 -18.19
CA LYS A 516 4.10 -18.24 -17.49
C LYS A 516 3.75 -18.33 -16.00
N SER A 517 3.12 -17.31 -15.45
CA SER A 517 2.71 -17.23 -14.06
C SER A 517 1.37 -17.92 -13.84
N LYS A 518 1.33 -18.87 -12.91
CA LYS A 518 0.07 -19.56 -12.54
C LYS A 518 -0.95 -18.61 -11.89
N PHE A 519 -0.49 -17.59 -11.19
CA PHE A 519 -1.36 -16.63 -10.50
C PHE A 519 -1.90 -15.55 -11.44
N ALA A 520 -1.14 -15.14 -12.45
CA ALA A 520 -1.57 -14.16 -13.45
C ALA A 520 -2.47 -14.78 -14.54
N GLN A 521 -2.38 -16.08 -14.80
CA GLN A 521 -3.20 -16.81 -15.78
C GLN A 521 -4.71 -16.75 -15.44
N ALA A 522 -5.07 -16.67 -14.18
CA ALA A 522 -6.47 -16.55 -13.76
C ALA A 522 -7.16 -15.29 -14.34
N ILE A 523 -6.42 -14.19 -14.47
CA ILE A 523 -6.91 -12.96 -15.11
C ILE A 523 -6.96 -13.13 -16.62
N GLN A 524 -5.95 -13.74 -17.22
CA GLN A 524 -5.90 -13.93 -18.67
C GLN A 524 -7.03 -14.82 -19.16
N ALA A 525 -7.33 -15.91 -18.45
CA ALA A 525 -8.48 -16.76 -18.77
C ALA A 525 -9.80 -15.98 -18.70
N SER A 526 -9.96 -15.06 -17.75
CA SER A 526 -11.16 -14.21 -17.68
C SER A 526 -11.24 -13.19 -18.83
N PHE A 527 -10.11 -12.69 -19.34
CA PHE A 527 -10.08 -11.82 -20.53
C PHE A 527 -10.39 -12.58 -21.82
N GLU A 528 -9.84 -13.77 -21.98
CA GLU A 528 -10.08 -14.63 -23.15
C GLU A 528 -11.55 -15.07 -23.22
N ASP A 529 -12.16 -15.45 -22.11
CA ASP A 529 -13.58 -15.80 -22.01
C ASP A 529 -14.48 -14.61 -22.36
N GLN A 530 -14.14 -13.39 -21.94
CA GLN A 530 -14.86 -12.18 -22.30
C GLN A 530 -14.73 -11.82 -23.79
N GLN A 531 -13.54 -12.00 -24.39
CA GLN A 531 -13.35 -11.78 -25.82
C GLN A 531 -14.16 -12.78 -26.65
N GLU A 532 -14.19 -14.05 -26.26
CA GLU A 532 -15.03 -15.05 -26.93
C GLU A 532 -16.52 -14.72 -26.84
N HIS A 533 -17.01 -14.28 -25.66
CA HIS A 533 -18.42 -13.86 -25.51
C HIS A 533 -18.79 -12.69 -26.41
N LEU A 534 -17.88 -11.71 -26.56
CA LEU A 534 -18.12 -10.57 -27.45
C LEU A 534 -18.11 -10.96 -28.92
N HIS A 535 -17.15 -11.77 -29.35
CA HIS A 535 -17.12 -12.28 -30.72
C HIS A 535 -18.36 -13.12 -31.05
N ARG A 536 -18.89 -13.88 -30.10
CA ARG A 536 -20.16 -14.60 -30.28
C ARG A 536 -21.34 -13.64 -30.41
N ALA A 537 -21.40 -12.59 -29.56
CA ALA A 537 -22.45 -11.58 -29.61
C ALA A 537 -22.40 -10.73 -30.92
N GLU A 538 -21.21 -10.36 -31.41
CA GLU A 538 -21.02 -9.68 -32.69
C GLU A 538 -21.42 -10.56 -33.89
N ASN A 539 -21.04 -11.83 -33.86
CA ASN A 539 -21.42 -12.78 -34.91
C ASN A 539 -22.93 -13.08 -34.91
N ASP A 540 -23.58 -13.10 -33.75
CA ASP A 540 -25.04 -13.27 -33.66
C ASP A 540 -25.81 -12.01 -34.13
N SER A 541 -25.26 -10.80 -33.91
CA SER A 541 -25.85 -9.56 -34.40
C SER A 541 -25.72 -9.43 -35.92
N THR A 542 -24.58 -9.83 -36.49
CA THR A 542 -24.35 -9.87 -37.94
C THR A 542 -25.15 -10.97 -38.67
N ARG A 543 -25.57 -12.02 -37.98
CA ARG A 543 -26.48 -13.04 -38.54
C ARG A 543 -27.96 -12.65 -38.51
N LYS A 544 -28.32 -11.69 -37.65
CA LYS A 544 -29.71 -11.17 -37.55
C LYS A 544 -29.97 -9.91 -38.35
N ALA A 545 -28.92 -9.27 -38.89
CA ALA A 545 -28.98 -8.17 -39.87
C ALA A 545 -28.90 -8.72 -41.31
#